data_f454be376c498e801abbeb49b02a63e9
#
_entry.id   f454be376c498e801abbeb49b02a63e9
#
_cell.length_a   1.000
_cell.length_b   1.000
_cell.length_c   1.000
_cell.angle_alpha   90.00
_cell.angle_beta   90.00
_cell.angle_gamma   90.00
#
_symmetry.space_group_name_H-M   'P 1'
#
loop_
_entity.id
_entity.type
_entity.pdbx_description
1 polymer ?
#
loop_
_entity_poly.entity_id
_entity_poly.type
_entity_poly.pdbx_seq_one_letter_code
_entity_poly.pdbx_strand_id
1 'polypeptide(L)'
;MEGFSYVDIFATKHIEYLLVIGFLLLFIPFWRLLNRPAKAIFEVAERIIPTISEWFRLPEGRYYHLGHSWAIPEANQQTVKVGIDDFAQKLVGGIHGIQVPAVGSTLRQGDRGWTLKIDSKTIDMLSPVGGRVV
;
A
#
# COMPACT_ATOMS: atom_id res chain seq x y z
N MET A 1 -24.94 -5.37 75.70
CA MET A 1 -23.58 -4.87 75.45
C MET A 1 -23.08 -5.63 74.20
N GLU A 2 -23.27 -5.02 73.07
CA GLU A 2 -22.80 -5.62 71.81
C GLU A 2 -21.29 -5.36 71.70
N GLY A 3 -20.51 -6.46 71.63
CA GLY A 3 -19.08 -6.39 71.53
C GLY A 3 -18.68 -5.84 70.14
N PHE A 4 -17.99 -4.74 70.13
CA PHE A 4 -17.34 -4.20 68.93
C PHE A 4 -16.32 -5.25 68.44
N SER A 5 -16.66 -5.95 67.38
CA SER A 5 -15.75 -6.82 66.69
C SER A 5 -14.69 -5.92 65.94
N TYR A 6 -13.46 -5.92 66.44
CA TYR A 6 -12.33 -5.23 65.79
C TYR A 6 -12.01 -5.95 64.52
N VAL A 7 -12.54 -5.42 63.42
CA VAL A 7 -12.14 -5.88 62.09
C VAL A 7 -10.79 -5.26 61.80
N ASP A 8 -9.74 -6.06 61.75
CA ASP A 8 -8.42 -5.60 61.36
C ASP A 8 -8.41 -5.20 59.87
N ILE A 9 -8.62 -3.90 59.64
CA ILE A 9 -8.67 -3.28 58.30
C ILE A 9 -7.33 -3.43 57.58
N PHE A 10 -6.25 -3.74 58.28
CA PHE A 10 -4.91 -3.89 57.74
C PHE A 10 -4.61 -5.33 57.27
N ALA A 11 -5.37 -6.32 57.71
CA ALA A 11 -5.12 -7.71 57.32
C ALA A 11 -5.29 -7.96 55.81
N THR A 12 -6.14 -7.19 55.11
CA THR A 12 -6.39 -7.30 53.67
C THR A 12 -5.49 -6.42 52.85
N LYS A 13 -4.85 -5.41 53.42
CA LYS A 13 -4.00 -4.46 52.68
C LYS A 13 -2.75 -5.07 52.08
N HIS A 14 -2.21 -6.10 52.66
CA HIS A 14 -1.05 -6.81 52.11
C HIS A 14 -1.39 -7.45 50.78
N ILE A 15 -2.59 -7.99 50.62
CA ILE A 15 -3.06 -8.59 49.36
C ILE A 15 -3.29 -7.51 48.30
N GLU A 16 -3.87 -6.38 48.71
CA GLU A 16 -4.09 -5.23 47.80
C GLU A 16 -2.75 -4.68 47.25
N TYR A 17 -1.75 -4.50 48.11
CA TYR A 17 -0.43 -4.07 47.69
C TYR A 17 0.27 -5.07 46.77
N LEU A 18 0.13 -6.37 47.04
CA LEU A 18 0.66 -7.42 46.14
C LEU A 18 0.00 -7.39 44.77
N LEU A 19 -1.30 -7.17 44.69
CA LEU A 19 -2.04 -7.03 43.43
C LEU A 19 -1.58 -5.80 42.66
N VAL A 20 -1.42 -4.65 43.32
CA VAL A 20 -0.95 -3.42 42.68
C VAL A 20 0.50 -3.56 42.15
N ILE A 21 1.36 -4.16 42.97
CA ILE A 21 2.76 -4.40 42.56
C ILE A 21 2.79 -5.40 41.41
N GLY A 22 2.04 -6.47 41.45
CA GLY A 22 1.92 -7.45 40.37
C GLY A 22 1.43 -6.81 39.08
N PHE A 23 0.40 -5.96 39.17
CA PHE A 23 -0.10 -5.21 38.03
C PHE A 23 0.97 -4.29 37.43
N LEU A 24 1.69 -3.52 38.26
CA LEU A 24 2.76 -2.63 37.76
C LEU A 24 3.91 -3.40 37.13
N LEU A 25 4.30 -4.55 37.69
CA LEU A 25 5.33 -5.40 37.12
C LEU A 25 4.95 -5.96 35.75
N LEU A 26 3.66 -6.23 35.50
CA LEU A 26 3.14 -6.63 34.20
C LEU A 26 2.92 -5.45 33.26
N PHE A 27 2.47 -4.32 33.80
CA PHE A 27 2.14 -3.14 33.01
C PHE A 27 3.38 -2.47 32.40
N ILE A 28 4.50 -2.41 33.11
CA ILE A 28 5.74 -1.80 32.61
C ILE A 28 6.27 -2.51 31.35
N PRO A 29 6.46 -3.85 31.32
CA PRO A 29 6.91 -4.52 30.10
C PRO A 29 5.86 -4.48 29.00
N PHE A 30 4.56 -4.54 29.33
CA PHE A 30 3.47 -4.39 28.38
C PHE A 30 3.50 -3.00 27.71
N TRP A 31 3.64 -1.93 28.49
CA TRP A 31 3.78 -0.56 27.99
C TRP A 31 5.02 -0.39 27.11
N ARG A 32 6.14 -0.98 27.50
CA ARG A 32 7.35 -0.98 26.67
C ARG A 32 7.19 -1.74 25.37
N LEU A 33 6.41 -2.83 25.39
CA LEU A 33 6.09 -3.60 24.18
C LEU A 33 5.24 -2.78 23.20
N LEU A 34 4.21 -2.11 23.72
CA LEU A 34 3.33 -1.25 22.91
C LEU A 34 4.05 -0.01 22.37
N ASN A 35 4.91 0.60 23.18
CA ASN A 35 5.66 1.80 22.80
C ASN A 35 7.04 1.49 22.20
N ARG A 36 7.25 0.29 21.67
CA ARG A 36 8.47 0.04 20.90
C ARG A 36 8.52 1.04 19.73
N PRO A 37 9.59 1.84 19.64
CA PRO A 37 9.70 2.82 18.58
C PRO A 37 9.59 2.11 17.22
N ALA A 38 8.88 2.73 16.30
CA ALA A 38 8.62 2.22 14.96
C ALA A 38 9.90 1.97 14.11
N LYS A 39 11.09 2.13 14.69
CA LYS A 39 12.38 1.83 14.03
C LYS A 39 12.43 0.42 13.43
N ALA A 40 11.83 -0.57 14.09
CA ALA A 40 11.76 -1.91 13.54
C ALA A 40 10.92 -1.99 12.25
N ILE A 41 9.88 -1.16 12.13
CA ILE A 41 9.04 -1.08 10.93
C ILE A 41 9.83 -0.40 9.79
N PHE A 42 10.58 0.65 10.10
CA PHE A 42 11.43 1.33 9.10
C PHE A 42 12.58 0.46 8.62
N GLU A 43 13.27 -0.28 9.49
CA GLU A 43 14.33 -1.22 9.08
C GLU A 43 13.79 -2.37 8.22
N VAL A 44 12.60 -2.89 8.55
CA VAL A 44 11.94 -3.91 7.73
C VAL A 44 11.48 -3.32 6.40
N ALA A 45 10.94 -2.10 6.41
CA ALA A 45 10.56 -1.40 5.18
C ALA A 45 11.78 -1.12 4.29
N GLU A 46 12.90 -0.68 4.87
CA GLU A 46 14.14 -0.40 4.13
C GLU A 46 14.77 -1.67 3.53
N ARG A 47 14.57 -2.83 4.14
CA ARG A 47 14.97 -4.14 3.58
C ARG A 47 14.00 -4.69 2.53
N ILE A 48 12.71 -4.37 2.65
CA ILE A 48 11.67 -4.86 1.72
C ILE A 48 11.61 -4.01 0.45
N ILE A 49 11.87 -2.69 0.54
CA ILE A 49 11.82 -1.77 -0.60
C ILE A 49 12.74 -2.21 -1.76
N PRO A 50 14.03 -2.55 -1.55
CA PRO A 50 14.85 -3.04 -2.65
C PRO A 50 14.33 -4.37 -3.23
N THR A 51 13.79 -5.25 -2.40
CA THR A 51 13.22 -6.53 -2.87
C THR A 51 11.96 -6.31 -3.73
N ILE A 52 11.12 -5.33 -3.39
CA ILE A 52 9.93 -4.97 -4.17
C ILE A 52 10.34 -4.28 -5.48
N SER A 53 11.36 -3.42 -5.47
CA SER A 53 11.84 -2.75 -6.68
C SER A 53 12.51 -3.72 -7.66
N GLU A 54 13.06 -4.84 -7.19
CA GLU A 54 13.56 -5.93 -8.03
C GLU A 54 12.43 -6.73 -8.70
N TRP A 55 11.25 -6.73 -8.10
CA TRP A 55 10.08 -7.43 -8.66
C TRP A 55 9.45 -6.69 -9.82
N PHE A 56 9.58 -5.36 -9.85
CA PHE A 56 8.98 -4.52 -10.90
C PHE A 56 10.06 -3.78 -11.67
N ARG A 57 10.04 -3.96 -12.98
CA ARG A 57 10.95 -3.24 -13.89
C ARG A 57 10.38 -1.84 -14.14
N LEU A 58 11.14 -0.83 -13.76
CA LEU A 58 10.86 0.57 -14.05
C LEU A 58 11.95 1.12 -14.98
N PRO A 59 11.89 0.84 -16.28
CA PRO A 59 12.88 1.34 -17.23
C PRO A 59 12.95 2.87 -17.23
N GLU A 60 14.16 3.39 -17.29
CA GLU A 60 14.40 4.83 -17.42
C GLU A 60 13.86 5.40 -18.74
N GLY A 61 13.64 6.71 -18.77
CA GLY A 61 13.14 7.40 -19.98
C GLY A 61 11.65 7.24 -20.23
N ARG A 62 10.89 6.73 -19.28
CA ARG A 62 9.43 6.63 -19.32
C ARG A 62 8.79 7.59 -18.31
N TYR A 63 7.67 8.16 -18.70
CA TYR A 63 6.81 8.95 -17.80
C TYR A 63 5.67 8.06 -17.31
N TYR A 64 5.62 7.82 -16.00
CA TYR A 64 4.62 6.93 -15.39
C TYR A 64 3.43 7.71 -14.86
N HIS A 65 2.24 7.15 -15.04
CA HIS A 65 0.98 7.68 -14.56
C HIS A 65 0.42 6.80 -13.45
N LEU A 66 -0.34 7.39 -12.51
CA LEU A 66 -0.93 6.68 -11.37
C LEU A 66 -1.90 5.54 -11.78
N GLY A 67 -2.41 5.57 -13.00
CA GLY A 67 -3.23 4.50 -13.57
C GLY A 67 -2.44 3.32 -14.13
N HIS A 68 -1.20 3.10 -13.69
CA HIS A 68 -0.34 1.99 -14.11
C HIS A 68 -0.07 1.96 -15.61
N SER A 69 -0.02 3.13 -16.20
CA SER A 69 0.36 3.34 -17.62
C SER A 69 1.59 4.21 -17.72
N TRP A 70 2.31 4.09 -18.83
CA TRP A 70 3.49 4.90 -19.12
C TRP A 70 3.41 5.52 -20.51
N ALA A 71 4.16 6.59 -20.69
CA ALA A 71 4.34 7.29 -21.96
C ALA A 71 5.82 7.44 -22.27
N ILE A 72 6.19 7.25 -23.53
CA ILE A 72 7.52 7.54 -24.08
C ILE A 72 7.35 8.45 -25.29
N PRO A 73 7.94 9.66 -25.30
CA PRO A 73 8.01 10.47 -26.50
C PRO A 73 8.85 9.76 -27.59
N GLU A 74 8.36 9.76 -28.81
CA GLU A 74 9.15 9.27 -29.95
C GLU A 74 10.17 10.31 -30.41
N ALA A 75 11.11 9.92 -31.23
CA ALA A 75 12.21 10.76 -31.68
C ALA A 75 11.75 12.06 -32.40
N ASN A 76 10.56 12.05 -32.99
CA ASN A 76 9.95 13.22 -33.64
C ASN A 76 9.34 14.23 -32.65
N GLN A 77 9.24 13.88 -31.34
CA GLN A 77 8.64 14.67 -30.27
C GLN A 77 7.18 15.11 -30.52
N GLN A 78 6.54 14.58 -31.54
CA GLN A 78 5.14 14.88 -31.89
C GLN A 78 4.21 13.73 -31.51
N THR A 79 4.74 12.53 -31.44
CA THR A 79 4.01 11.31 -31.08
C THR A 79 4.55 10.71 -29.80
N VAL A 80 3.67 10.07 -29.06
CA VAL A 80 3.95 9.44 -27.78
C VAL A 80 3.49 7.98 -27.86
N LYS A 81 4.36 7.06 -27.55
CA LYS A 81 3.99 5.66 -27.35
C LYS A 81 3.51 5.47 -25.91
N VAL A 82 2.37 4.81 -25.74
CA VAL A 82 1.79 4.53 -24.42
C VAL A 82 1.72 3.02 -24.18
N GLY A 83 1.75 2.62 -22.92
CA GLY A 83 1.65 1.21 -22.55
C GLY A 83 1.32 1.04 -21.07
N ILE A 84 1.29 -0.21 -20.61
CA ILE A 84 1.08 -0.57 -19.22
C ILE A 84 2.43 -0.80 -18.53
N ASP A 85 2.50 -0.51 -17.22
CA ASP A 85 3.69 -0.77 -16.43
C ASP A 85 3.83 -2.27 -16.07
N ASP A 86 4.99 -2.65 -15.57
CA ASP A 86 5.30 -4.03 -15.21
C ASP A 86 4.43 -4.55 -14.05
N PHE A 87 4.01 -3.65 -13.17
CA PHE A 87 3.07 -3.98 -12.08
C PHE A 87 1.71 -4.39 -12.64
N ALA A 88 1.11 -3.54 -13.48
CA ALA A 88 -0.17 -3.84 -14.10
C ALA A 88 -0.10 -5.11 -14.95
N GLN A 89 1.00 -5.30 -15.70
CA GLN A 89 1.21 -6.49 -16.51
C GLN A 89 1.23 -7.77 -15.66
N LYS A 90 1.94 -7.77 -14.53
CA LYS A 90 2.01 -8.92 -13.63
C LYS A 90 0.71 -9.17 -12.89
N LEU A 91 -0.01 -8.10 -12.52
CA LEU A 91 -1.30 -8.20 -11.84
C LEU A 91 -2.40 -8.74 -12.76
N VAL A 92 -2.38 -8.29 -14.01
CA VAL A 92 -3.39 -8.65 -15.01
C VAL A 92 -3.17 -10.06 -15.55
N GLY A 93 -1.93 -10.51 -15.66
CA GLY A 93 -1.59 -11.82 -16.20
C GLY A 93 -1.75 -11.91 -17.73
N GLY A 94 -2.34 -13.01 -18.21
CA GLY A 94 -2.51 -13.25 -19.66
C GLY A 94 -3.57 -12.34 -20.29
N ILE A 95 -3.15 -11.50 -21.23
CA ILE A 95 -4.03 -10.61 -22.01
C ILE A 95 -4.40 -11.32 -23.31
N HIS A 96 -5.71 -11.52 -23.54
CA HIS A 96 -6.22 -12.17 -24.74
C HIS A 96 -6.61 -11.18 -25.85
N GLY A 97 -6.79 -9.91 -25.51
CA GLY A 97 -7.11 -8.88 -26.49
C GLY A 97 -7.00 -7.48 -25.92
N ILE A 98 -6.79 -6.53 -26.83
CA ILE A 98 -6.73 -5.11 -26.50
C ILE A 98 -7.70 -4.38 -27.40
N GLN A 99 -8.57 -3.58 -26.80
CA GLN A 99 -9.46 -2.68 -27.51
C GLN A 99 -8.93 -1.26 -27.36
N VAL A 100 -8.50 -0.68 -28.48
CA VAL A 100 -7.96 0.68 -28.54
C VAL A 100 -9.01 1.67 -29.03
N PRO A 101 -8.91 2.98 -28.70
CA PRO A 101 -9.76 4.01 -29.27
C PRO A 101 -9.59 4.14 -30.78
N ALA A 102 -10.60 4.69 -31.45
CA ALA A 102 -10.53 4.94 -32.88
C ALA A 102 -9.44 5.96 -33.21
N VAL A 103 -8.73 5.73 -34.32
CA VAL A 103 -7.78 6.71 -34.88
C VAL A 103 -8.49 8.04 -35.14
N GLY A 104 -7.86 9.13 -34.74
CA GLY A 104 -8.44 10.47 -34.83
C GLY A 104 -9.24 10.93 -33.61
N SER A 105 -9.53 10.03 -32.65
CA SER A 105 -10.20 10.42 -31.39
C SER A 105 -9.25 11.22 -30.51
N THR A 106 -9.80 12.10 -29.68
CA THR A 106 -9.04 12.91 -28.71
C THR A 106 -9.27 12.37 -27.32
N LEU A 107 -8.21 12.20 -26.57
CA LEU A 107 -8.20 11.77 -25.16
C LEU A 107 -7.60 12.86 -24.29
N ARG A 108 -8.05 12.96 -23.06
CA ARG A 108 -7.39 13.73 -21.99
C ARG A 108 -6.57 12.78 -21.12
N GLN A 109 -5.60 13.33 -20.44
CA GLN A 109 -4.89 12.57 -19.40
C GLN A 109 -5.89 12.09 -18.34
N GLY A 110 -5.86 10.81 -17.99
CA GLY A 110 -6.78 10.18 -17.06
C GLY A 110 -8.09 9.66 -17.69
N ASP A 111 -8.37 9.95 -18.96
CA ASP A 111 -9.49 9.33 -19.67
C ASP A 111 -9.22 7.83 -19.91
N ARG A 112 -10.28 7.06 -20.19
CA ARG A 112 -10.13 5.67 -20.61
C ARG A 112 -9.40 5.61 -21.95
N GLY A 113 -8.14 5.18 -21.90
CA GLY A 113 -7.26 5.09 -23.06
C GLY A 113 -7.52 3.83 -23.86
N TRP A 114 -7.49 2.67 -23.25
CA TRP A 114 -7.75 1.38 -23.90
C TRP A 114 -8.28 0.37 -22.89
N THR A 115 -8.83 -0.73 -23.37
CA THR A 115 -9.38 -1.80 -22.54
C THR A 115 -8.64 -3.10 -22.81
N LEU A 116 -8.20 -3.77 -21.76
CA LEU A 116 -7.59 -5.10 -21.79
C LEU A 116 -8.67 -6.17 -21.58
N LYS A 117 -8.65 -7.20 -22.41
CA LYS A 117 -9.52 -8.38 -22.27
C LYS A 117 -8.73 -9.53 -21.68
N ILE A 118 -9.24 -10.06 -20.56
CA ILE A 118 -8.59 -11.11 -19.78
C ILE A 118 -9.68 -12.13 -19.44
N ASP A 119 -9.62 -13.31 -20.04
CA ASP A 119 -10.65 -14.35 -19.87
C ASP A 119 -12.09 -13.77 -19.99
N SER A 120 -12.82 -13.77 -18.87
CA SER A 120 -14.18 -13.23 -18.78
C SER A 120 -14.28 -11.79 -18.29
N LYS A 121 -13.13 -11.09 -18.08
CA LYS A 121 -13.09 -9.75 -17.51
C LYS A 121 -12.46 -8.75 -18.48
N THR A 122 -12.81 -7.48 -18.28
CA THR A 122 -12.19 -6.35 -18.95
C THR A 122 -11.66 -5.37 -17.96
N ILE A 123 -10.49 -4.79 -18.23
CA ILE A 123 -9.85 -3.77 -17.40
C ILE A 123 -9.59 -2.54 -18.26
N ASP A 124 -10.13 -1.42 -17.83
CA ASP A 124 -9.89 -0.14 -18.50
C ASP A 124 -8.58 0.47 -18.00
N MET A 125 -7.73 0.85 -18.95
CA MET A 125 -6.48 1.53 -18.69
C MET A 125 -6.61 3.02 -18.97
N LEU A 126 -6.03 3.83 -18.08
CA LEU A 126 -6.10 5.28 -18.18
C LEU A 126 -5.00 5.80 -19.11
N SER A 127 -5.34 6.80 -19.91
CA SER A 127 -4.36 7.49 -20.76
C SER A 127 -3.36 8.27 -19.92
N PRO A 128 -2.05 8.05 -20.06
CA PRO A 128 -1.04 8.80 -19.31
C PRO A 128 -0.85 10.23 -19.80
N VAL A 129 -1.34 10.56 -20.99
CA VAL A 129 -1.19 11.87 -21.64
C VAL A 129 -2.47 12.29 -22.34
N GLY A 130 -2.64 13.59 -22.54
CA GLY A 130 -3.66 14.12 -23.43
C GLY A 130 -3.14 14.22 -24.85
N GLY A 131 -3.99 13.91 -25.84
CA GLY A 131 -3.60 13.97 -27.24
C GLY A 131 -4.64 13.36 -28.19
N ARG A 132 -4.24 13.27 -29.46
CA ARG A 132 -5.04 12.64 -30.52
C ARG A 132 -4.46 11.26 -30.85
N VAL A 133 -5.32 10.29 -30.99
CA VAL A 133 -4.92 8.92 -31.40
C VAL A 133 -4.54 8.92 -32.89
N VAL A 134 -3.36 8.41 -33.19
CA VAL A 134 -2.78 8.31 -34.54
C VAL A 134 -2.57 6.87 -34.95
#